data_14fd7c2945d6e35d68b1bc4beed28a29
#
_entry.id   14fd7c2945d6e35d68b1bc4beed28a29
#
_cell.length_a   1.000
_cell.length_b   1.000
_cell.length_c   1.000
_cell.angle_alpha   90.00
_cell.angle_beta   90.00
_cell.angle_gamma   90.00
#
_symmetry.space_group_name_H-M   'P 1'
#
loop_
_entity.id
_entity.type
_entity.pdbx_description
1 polymer ?
#
loop_
_entity_poly.entity_id
_entity_poly.type
_entity_poly.pdbx_seq_one_letter_code
_entity_poly.pdbx_strand_id
1 'polypeptide(L)'
;MPRQKFGEERQYFESANDTKPMNKPSPMTILCEQTPVVILAGGKGTRLMPYTTALPKPLMPVGEYPILDILLRQLSKQGFRRITLAVGHLAGLIQAYFKQGQDWGVEIEYAYETTPLGTAGPIARLPRQERALLVLNGDLLTTMDFAKIVRFHYENRAVATIGTKRRTEPVQFGVIEAGPNGQITDYKEKPNLDYLVSMGIYVFAPTVREYIPRSQKFDFPDLVQRLLANQQRVVAYESEAYWMDIGRPDDYQQANEDFPKMEGIFLKTNVESAAVGTRI
;
A
#
# COMPACT_ATOMS: atom_id res chain seq x y z
N MET A 1 82.93 -24.91 23.18
CA MET A 1 81.48 -24.79 23.47
C MET A 1 80.96 -23.50 22.89
N PRO A 2 80.17 -23.54 21.81
CA PRO A 2 79.50 -22.33 21.31
C PRO A 2 77.99 -22.33 21.70
N ARG A 3 77.51 -21.19 22.09
CA ARG A 3 76.13 -20.89 22.46
C ARG A 3 75.31 -20.76 21.19
N GLN A 4 74.18 -21.55 21.08
CA GLN A 4 73.15 -21.37 20.11
C GLN A 4 72.25 -20.18 20.47
N LYS A 5 72.04 -19.28 19.48
CA LYS A 5 71.02 -18.21 19.54
C LYS A 5 69.76 -18.73 18.87
N PHE A 6 68.65 -18.76 19.62
CA PHE A 6 67.30 -18.94 19.10
C PHE A 6 66.81 -17.60 18.61
N GLY A 7 66.50 -17.50 17.32
CA GLY A 7 65.78 -16.39 16.72
C GLY A 7 64.29 -16.66 16.74
N GLU A 8 63.55 -15.83 17.42
CA GLU A 8 62.06 -15.82 17.35
C GLU A 8 61.61 -15.03 16.13
N GLU A 9 61.08 -15.71 15.11
CA GLU A 9 60.31 -15.11 14.04
C GLU A 9 58.91 -14.76 14.53
N ARG A 10 58.60 -13.48 14.72
CA ARG A 10 57.21 -13.00 14.94
C ARG A 10 56.57 -12.89 13.56
N GLN A 11 55.66 -13.85 13.23
CA GLN A 11 54.69 -13.70 12.15
C GLN A 11 53.66 -12.64 12.55
N TYR A 12 53.68 -11.51 11.89
CA TYR A 12 52.58 -10.54 11.92
C TYR A 12 51.43 -11.10 11.07
N PHE A 13 50.33 -11.50 11.74
CA PHE A 13 49.05 -11.71 11.08
C PHE A 13 48.49 -10.30 10.72
N GLU A 14 48.61 -9.92 9.47
CA GLU A 14 47.77 -8.86 8.89
C GLU A 14 46.35 -9.37 8.83
N SER A 15 45.48 -8.88 9.72
CA SER A 15 44.04 -9.03 9.60
C SER A 15 43.55 -8.15 8.43
N ALA A 16 43.32 -8.77 7.29
CA ALA A 16 42.60 -8.12 6.19
C ALA A 16 41.20 -7.75 6.68
N ASN A 17 41.01 -6.48 6.93
CA ASN A 17 39.68 -5.89 7.11
C ASN A 17 38.98 -5.90 5.76
N ASP A 18 38.28 -7.00 5.46
CA ASP A 18 37.29 -7.07 4.37
C ASP A 18 36.05 -6.24 4.76
N THR A 19 36.19 -4.92 4.71
CA THR A 19 35.02 -4.04 4.66
C THR A 19 34.43 -4.15 3.26
N LYS A 20 33.43 -5.08 3.10
CA LYS A 20 32.57 -5.06 1.91
C LYS A 20 32.11 -3.62 1.67
N PRO A 21 32.28 -3.07 0.46
CA PRO A 21 31.79 -1.73 0.18
C PRO A 21 30.29 -1.69 0.43
N MET A 22 29.83 -0.79 1.30
CA MET A 22 28.41 -0.55 1.49
C MET A 22 27.84 -0.12 0.13
N ASN A 23 27.04 -0.99 -0.48
CA ASN A 23 26.40 -0.73 -1.76
C ASN A 23 25.52 0.52 -1.59
N LYS A 24 25.81 1.60 -2.32
CA LYS A 24 24.99 2.81 -2.31
C LYS A 24 23.56 2.39 -2.69
N PRO A 25 22.52 2.88 -1.97
CA PRO A 25 21.15 2.54 -2.29
C PRO A 25 20.81 2.92 -3.73
N SER A 26 20.01 2.11 -4.41
CA SER A 26 19.58 2.42 -5.78
C SER A 26 18.71 3.69 -5.81
N PRO A 27 18.64 4.41 -6.94
CA PRO A 27 17.75 5.56 -7.08
C PRO A 27 16.29 5.25 -6.70
N MET A 28 15.84 4.03 -6.97
CA MET A 28 14.50 3.56 -6.62
C MET A 28 14.35 3.39 -5.10
N THR A 29 15.35 2.83 -4.42
CA THR A 29 15.35 2.69 -2.94
C THR A 29 15.27 4.06 -2.29
N ILE A 30 16.06 5.04 -2.75
CA ILE A 30 16.01 6.42 -2.25
C ILE A 30 14.62 7.05 -2.47
N LEU A 31 14.01 6.82 -3.63
CA LEU A 31 12.67 7.32 -3.93
C LEU A 31 11.64 6.78 -2.93
N CYS A 32 11.64 5.47 -2.67
CA CYS A 32 10.71 4.84 -1.73
C CYS A 32 10.93 5.32 -0.29
N GLU A 33 12.17 5.38 0.20
CA GLU A 33 12.51 5.87 1.54
C GLU A 33 12.05 7.31 1.78
N GLN A 34 12.09 8.13 0.73
CA GLN A 34 11.70 9.53 0.80
C GLN A 34 10.20 9.77 0.56
N THR A 35 9.46 8.76 0.10
CA THR A 35 8.02 8.85 -0.16
C THR A 35 7.25 8.50 1.11
N PRO A 36 6.54 9.45 1.74
CA PRO A 36 5.65 9.15 2.85
C PRO A 36 4.46 8.33 2.38
N VAL A 37 3.98 7.44 3.25
CA VAL A 37 2.82 6.58 2.99
C VAL A 37 1.71 6.91 3.98
N VAL A 38 0.47 6.96 3.52
CA VAL A 38 -0.73 7.02 4.36
C VAL A 38 -1.57 5.79 4.11
N ILE A 39 -1.96 5.11 5.18
CA ILE A 39 -2.88 3.98 5.11
C ILE A 39 -4.17 4.36 5.83
N LEU A 40 -5.28 4.26 5.11
CA LEU A 40 -6.60 4.59 5.62
C LEU A 40 -7.18 3.41 6.40
N ALA A 41 -7.13 3.50 7.71
CA ALA A 41 -7.50 2.44 8.65
C ALA A 41 -8.61 2.86 9.64
N GLY A 42 -9.35 3.96 9.36
CA GLY A 42 -10.33 4.55 10.27
C GLY A 42 -11.76 4.01 10.15
N GLY A 43 -12.03 3.20 9.13
CA GLY A 43 -13.37 2.72 8.81
C GLY A 43 -13.96 1.72 9.83
N LYS A 44 -15.29 1.73 10.02
CA LYS A 44 -16.01 0.80 10.92
C LYS A 44 -16.11 -0.62 10.37
N GLY A 45 -15.89 -0.86 9.07
CA GLY A 45 -16.00 -2.19 8.47
C GLY A 45 -17.39 -2.83 8.53
N THR A 46 -18.47 -2.05 8.53
CA THR A 46 -19.85 -2.52 8.80
C THR A 46 -20.33 -3.64 7.88
N ARG A 47 -19.82 -3.72 6.66
CA ARG A 47 -20.14 -4.77 5.69
C ARG A 47 -19.58 -6.15 6.07
N LEU A 48 -18.60 -6.19 6.99
CA LEU A 48 -17.96 -7.40 7.51
C LEU A 48 -18.46 -7.78 8.92
N MET A 49 -19.56 -7.18 9.38
CA MET A 49 -20.17 -7.63 10.66
C MET A 49 -20.64 -9.09 10.55
N PRO A 50 -20.51 -9.91 11.62
CA PRO A 50 -20.17 -9.50 12.98
C PRO A 50 -18.65 -9.43 13.28
N TYR A 51 -17.75 -9.83 12.37
CA TYR A 51 -16.30 -9.91 12.63
C TYR A 51 -15.72 -8.56 13.10
N THR A 52 -16.18 -7.46 12.51
CA THR A 52 -15.67 -6.10 12.80
C THR A 52 -16.34 -5.44 14.02
N THR A 53 -17.13 -6.17 14.78
CA THR A 53 -17.74 -5.65 16.02
C THR A 53 -16.68 -5.42 17.10
N ALA A 54 -15.74 -6.36 17.27
CA ALA A 54 -14.73 -6.33 18.31
C ALA A 54 -13.29 -6.16 17.76
N LEU A 55 -13.09 -6.38 16.48
CA LEU A 55 -11.79 -6.31 15.82
C LEU A 55 -11.84 -5.31 14.65
N PRO A 56 -10.97 -4.28 14.61
CA PRO A 56 -10.96 -3.38 13.47
C PRO A 56 -10.55 -4.12 12.20
N LYS A 57 -11.14 -3.79 11.07
CA LYS A 57 -10.93 -4.46 9.78
C LYS A 57 -9.44 -4.66 9.42
N PRO A 58 -8.53 -3.70 9.63
CA PRO A 58 -7.11 -3.89 9.35
C PRO A 58 -6.43 -4.99 10.19
N LEU A 59 -7.03 -5.39 11.32
CA LEU A 59 -6.54 -6.48 12.16
C LEU A 59 -7.21 -7.82 11.88
N MET A 60 -8.16 -7.90 10.93
CA MET A 60 -8.74 -9.19 10.53
C MET A 60 -7.66 -10.07 9.90
N PRO A 61 -7.55 -11.34 10.31
CA PRO A 61 -6.51 -12.24 9.82
C PRO A 61 -6.80 -12.71 8.40
N VAL A 62 -5.77 -12.74 7.56
CA VAL A 62 -5.74 -13.49 6.30
C VAL A 62 -4.59 -14.48 6.42
N GLY A 63 -4.91 -15.77 6.43
CA GLY A 63 -3.99 -16.77 6.94
C GLY A 63 -3.64 -16.48 8.41
N GLU A 64 -2.36 -16.42 8.72
CA GLU A 64 -1.86 -16.15 10.08
C GLU A 64 -1.55 -14.66 10.35
N TYR A 65 -1.80 -13.77 9.38
CA TYR A 65 -1.39 -12.37 9.45
C TYR A 65 -2.58 -11.42 9.35
N PRO A 66 -2.63 -10.35 10.16
CA PRO A 66 -3.55 -9.25 9.92
C PRO A 66 -3.38 -8.66 8.52
N ILE A 67 -4.46 -8.20 7.90
CA ILE A 67 -4.42 -7.57 6.56
C ILE A 67 -3.37 -6.44 6.53
N LEU A 68 -3.36 -5.57 7.54
CA LEU A 68 -2.42 -4.45 7.62
C LEU A 68 -0.97 -4.91 7.87
N ASP A 69 -0.75 -6.04 8.55
CA ASP A 69 0.59 -6.62 8.74
C ASP A 69 1.21 -6.99 7.38
N ILE A 70 0.44 -7.68 6.53
CA ILE A 70 0.87 -8.05 5.18
C ILE A 70 1.27 -6.80 4.39
N LEU A 71 0.45 -5.76 4.44
CA LEU A 71 0.70 -4.51 3.70
C LEU A 71 1.96 -3.78 4.21
N LEU A 72 2.16 -3.73 5.54
CA LEU A 72 3.36 -3.12 6.14
C LEU A 72 4.64 -3.86 5.76
N ARG A 73 4.62 -5.20 5.76
CA ARG A 73 5.76 -6.03 5.31
C ARG A 73 6.11 -5.73 3.84
N GLN A 74 5.11 -5.62 2.99
CA GLN A 74 5.32 -5.30 1.57
C GLN A 74 5.91 -3.90 1.37
N LEU A 75 5.39 -2.89 2.07
CA LEU A 75 5.91 -1.53 2.02
C LEU A 75 7.36 -1.46 2.51
N SER A 76 7.64 -2.04 3.68
CA SER A 76 8.98 -2.09 4.26
C SER A 76 9.98 -2.73 3.30
N LYS A 77 9.61 -3.84 2.69
CA LYS A 77 10.44 -4.56 1.75
C LYS A 77 10.74 -3.76 0.48
N GLN A 78 9.76 -3.00 -0.01
CA GLN A 78 9.93 -2.11 -1.16
C GLN A 78 10.68 -0.81 -0.82
N GLY A 79 11.11 -0.65 0.44
CA GLY A 79 11.94 0.47 0.88
C GLY A 79 11.17 1.65 1.48
N PHE A 80 9.84 1.59 1.60
CA PHE A 80 9.07 2.61 2.29
C PHE A 80 9.31 2.53 3.80
N ARG A 81 9.51 3.68 4.47
CA ARG A 81 9.88 3.73 5.89
C ARG A 81 8.93 4.55 6.74
N ARG A 82 8.40 5.66 6.24
CA ARG A 82 7.54 6.58 6.97
C ARG A 82 6.09 6.32 6.65
N ILE A 83 5.33 5.81 7.61
CA ILE A 83 3.94 5.39 7.44
C ILE A 83 3.06 6.13 8.44
N THR A 84 2.03 6.80 7.95
CA THR A 84 0.97 7.36 8.78
C THR A 84 -0.26 6.48 8.68
N LEU A 85 -0.73 5.94 9.80
CA LEU A 85 -2.00 5.25 9.88
C LEU A 85 -3.11 6.25 10.24
N ALA A 86 -4.01 6.53 9.29
CA ALA A 86 -5.22 7.30 9.57
C ALA A 86 -6.23 6.37 10.25
N VAL A 87 -6.42 6.53 11.56
CA VAL A 87 -7.18 5.62 12.41
C VAL A 87 -8.40 6.30 13.03
N GLY A 88 -9.46 5.54 13.28
CA GLY A 88 -10.70 6.05 13.89
C GLY A 88 -11.33 4.99 14.79
N HIS A 89 -12.20 4.15 14.23
CA HIS A 89 -12.86 3.09 14.99
C HIS A 89 -11.85 2.06 15.53
N LEU A 90 -11.92 1.76 16.84
CA LEU A 90 -11.02 0.82 17.53
C LEU A 90 -9.51 1.12 17.33
N ALA A 91 -9.15 2.39 17.16
CA ALA A 91 -7.77 2.84 16.93
C ALA A 91 -6.78 2.31 17.97
N GLY A 92 -7.21 2.19 19.25
CA GLY A 92 -6.36 1.68 20.34
C GLY A 92 -5.87 0.24 20.11
N LEU A 93 -6.67 -0.61 19.46
CA LEU A 93 -6.25 -1.98 19.12
C LEU A 93 -5.20 -1.98 18.00
N ILE A 94 -5.37 -1.14 16.98
CA ILE A 94 -4.39 -0.98 15.90
C ILE A 94 -3.07 -0.49 16.49
N GLN A 95 -3.12 0.55 17.34
CA GLN A 95 -1.94 1.11 17.97
C GLN A 95 -1.24 0.11 18.93
N ALA A 96 -2.00 -0.65 19.69
CA ALA A 96 -1.44 -1.66 20.61
C ALA A 96 -0.71 -2.78 19.83
N TYR A 97 -1.23 -3.16 18.65
CA TYR A 97 -0.62 -4.20 17.83
C TYR A 97 0.63 -3.69 17.10
N PHE A 98 0.53 -2.58 16.37
CA PHE A 98 1.62 -2.11 15.50
C PHE A 98 2.62 -1.18 16.18
N LYS A 99 2.31 -0.63 17.37
CA LYS A 99 3.17 0.29 18.15
C LYS A 99 3.72 1.41 17.25
N GLN A 100 5.04 1.60 17.18
CA GLN A 100 5.72 2.54 16.29
C GLN A 100 6.32 1.87 15.05
N GLY A 101 6.02 0.59 14.79
CA GLY A 101 6.37 -0.09 13.53
C GLY A 101 7.74 -0.75 13.48
N GLN A 102 8.51 -0.77 14.59
CA GLN A 102 9.87 -1.31 14.61
C GLN A 102 9.92 -2.78 14.17
N ASP A 103 8.93 -3.58 14.56
CA ASP A 103 8.85 -5.01 14.23
C ASP A 103 8.68 -5.25 12.71
N TRP A 104 8.27 -4.23 11.97
CA TRP A 104 8.13 -4.23 10.51
C TRP A 104 9.25 -3.45 9.79
N GLY A 105 10.20 -2.86 10.51
CA GLY A 105 11.28 -2.04 9.94
C GLY A 105 10.78 -0.73 9.32
N VAL A 106 9.70 -0.16 9.87
CA VAL A 106 9.10 1.11 9.47
C VAL A 106 8.89 2.02 10.68
N GLU A 107 8.64 3.30 10.44
CA GLU A 107 8.23 4.29 11.44
C GLU A 107 6.75 4.57 11.25
N ILE A 108 5.93 4.29 12.29
CA ILE A 108 4.48 4.49 12.24
C ILE A 108 4.09 5.70 13.10
N GLU A 109 3.41 6.66 12.47
CA GLU A 109 2.68 7.73 13.11
C GLU A 109 1.17 7.47 13.01
N TYR A 110 0.39 7.98 13.99
CA TYR A 110 -1.05 7.81 14.03
C TYR A 110 -1.77 9.14 13.85
N ALA A 111 -2.58 9.24 12.80
CA ALA A 111 -3.49 10.36 12.58
C ALA A 111 -4.90 9.97 13.03
N TYR A 112 -5.32 10.47 14.20
CA TYR A 112 -6.60 10.13 14.79
C TYR A 112 -7.74 10.96 14.18
N GLU A 113 -8.76 10.28 13.68
CA GLU A 113 -10.01 10.89 13.24
C GLU A 113 -11.03 10.90 14.39
N THR A 114 -11.31 12.07 14.94
CA THR A 114 -12.37 12.26 15.96
C THR A 114 -13.76 12.30 15.32
N THR A 115 -13.84 12.69 14.06
CA THR A 115 -15.04 12.68 13.21
C THR A 115 -14.69 12.11 11.86
N PRO A 116 -15.55 11.30 11.22
CA PRO A 116 -15.29 10.75 9.90
C PRO A 116 -15.08 11.85 8.85
N LEU A 117 -13.89 11.92 8.28
CA LEU A 117 -13.51 12.92 7.27
C LEU A 117 -13.65 12.42 5.83
N GLY A 118 -14.10 11.19 5.66
CA GLY A 118 -14.05 10.52 4.35
C GLY A 118 -12.66 10.03 4.00
N THR A 119 -12.48 9.57 2.78
CA THR A 119 -11.23 8.94 2.35
C THR A 119 -10.13 9.95 1.98
N ALA A 120 -10.48 11.13 1.50
CA ALA A 120 -9.52 12.19 1.16
C ALA A 120 -9.28 13.21 2.30
N GLY A 121 -10.26 13.40 3.18
CA GLY A 121 -10.19 14.36 4.27
C GLY A 121 -8.97 14.22 5.20
N PRO A 122 -8.55 13.02 5.60
CA PRO A 122 -7.36 12.81 6.42
C PRO A 122 -6.12 13.47 5.83
N ILE A 123 -5.93 13.45 4.50
CA ILE A 123 -4.77 14.03 3.82
C ILE A 123 -4.62 15.54 4.10
N ALA A 124 -5.74 16.26 4.19
CA ALA A 124 -5.71 17.70 4.47
C ALA A 124 -5.18 18.04 5.87
N ARG A 125 -5.26 17.12 6.82
CA ARG A 125 -4.82 17.30 8.22
C ARG A 125 -3.39 16.88 8.48
N LEU A 126 -2.78 16.09 7.58
CA LEU A 126 -1.39 15.69 7.72
C LEU A 126 -0.44 16.89 7.68
N PRO A 127 0.75 16.83 8.24
CA PRO A 127 1.80 17.82 8.01
C PRO A 127 2.04 18.04 6.51
N ARG A 128 2.45 19.25 6.14
CA ARG A 128 2.75 19.55 4.73
C ARG A 128 3.90 18.66 4.25
N GLN A 129 3.67 17.96 3.17
CA GLN A 129 4.68 17.13 2.52
C GLN A 129 5.36 17.93 1.41
N GLU A 130 6.66 17.75 1.25
CA GLU A 130 7.43 18.32 0.12
C GLU A 130 7.50 17.36 -1.08
N ARG A 131 7.16 16.09 -0.84
CA ARG A 131 7.20 15.02 -1.84
C ARG A 131 5.81 14.45 -2.08
N ALA A 132 5.68 13.69 -3.17
CA ALA A 132 4.45 12.94 -3.43
C ALA A 132 4.14 11.98 -2.27
N LEU A 133 2.86 11.75 -2.03
CA LEU A 133 2.29 10.94 -0.97
C LEU A 133 1.67 9.68 -1.57
N LEU A 134 2.13 8.50 -1.16
CA LEU A 134 1.46 7.23 -1.47
C LEU A 134 0.31 7.03 -0.48
N VAL A 135 -0.91 6.82 -0.96
CA VAL A 135 -2.10 6.62 -0.12
C VAL A 135 -2.74 5.28 -0.46
N LEU A 136 -3.01 4.48 0.56
CA LEU A 136 -3.54 3.13 0.42
C LEU A 136 -4.77 2.95 1.31
N ASN A 137 -5.76 2.22 0.81
CA ASN A 137 -6.79 1.68 1.68
C ASN A 137 -6.16 0.61 2.60
N GLY A 138 -6.62 0.52 3.86
CA GLY A 138 -6.06 -0.38 4.88
C GLY A 138 -6.61 -1.81 4.83
N ASP A 139 -7.38 -2.15 3.80
CA ASP A 139 -8.09 -3.42 3.61
C ASP A 139 -7.70 -4.12 2.30
N LEU A 140 -6.55 -3.77 1.77
CA LEU A 140 -6.05 -4.31 0.49
C LEU A 140 -5.21 -5.56 0.68
N LEU A 141 -5.49 -6.57 -0.12
CA LEU A 141 -4.59 -7.69 -0.38
C LEU A 141 -4.09 -7.59 -1.82
N THR A 142 -2.80 -7.33 -2.02
CA THR A 142 -2.24 -7.09 -3.36
C THR A 142 -0.79 -7.55 -3.49
N THR A 143 -0.37 -7.86 -4.71
CA THR A 143 1.05 -8.11 -5.05
C THR A 143 1.67 -6.92 -5.79
N MET A 144 1.05 -5.75 -5.72
CA MET A 144 1.48 -4.57 -6.48
C MET A 144 2.86 -4.06 -6.05
N ASP A 145 3.65 -3.69 -7.03
CA ASP A 145 4.90 -2.95 -6.85
C ASP A 145 4.58 -1.45 -6.68
N PHE A 146 4.55 -0.99 -5.44
CA PHE A 146 4.25 0.40 -5.10
C PHE A 146 5.34 1.38 -5.57
N ALA A 147 6.58 0.91 -5.71
CA ALA A 147 7.65 1.75 -6.24
C ALA A 147 7.41 2.15 -7.70
N LYS A 148 6.80 1.24 -8.48
CA LYS A 148 6.49 1.52 -9.89
C LYS A 148 5.42 2.59 -10.05
N ILE A 149 4.34 2.56 -9.28
CA ILE A 149 3.29 3.61 -9.39
C ILE A 149 3.82 4.98 -8.90
N VAL A 150 4.69 5.01 -7.88
CA VAL A 150 5.34 6.25 -7.43
C VAL A 150 6.25 6.80 -8.53
N ARG A 151 7.07 5.97 -9.15
CA ARG A 151 7.89 6.37 -10.29
C ARG A 151 7.05 6.89 -11.44
N PHE A 152 6.00 6.17 -11.84
CA PHE A 152 5.08 6.56 -12.90
C PHE A 152 4.44 7.92 -12.62
N HIS A 153 4.08 8.21 -11.37
CA HIS A 153 3.53 9.50 -10.96
C HIS A 153 4.49 10.66 -11.29
N TYR A 154 5.77 10.51 -10.93
CA TYR A 154 6.78 11.54 -11.21
C TYR A 154 7.07 11.67 -12.71
N GLU A 155 7.19 10.57 -13.44
CA GLU A 155 7.41 10.56 -14.90
C GLU A 155 6.29 11.28 -15.64
N ASN A 156 5.05 11.14 -15.16
CA ASN A 156 3.89 11.81 -15.75
C ASN A 156 3.65 13.22 -15.22
N ARG A 157 4.40 13.70 -14.22
CA ARG A 157 4.18 15.03 -13.58
C ARG A 157 2.71 15.21 -13.17
N ALA A 158 2.09 14.17 -12.64
CA ALA A 158 0.68 14.16 -12.29
C ALA A 158 0.42 14.87 -10.95
N VAL A 159 -0.77 15.44 -10.78
CA VAL A 159 -1.26 15.89 -9.46
C VAL A 159 -1.84 14.70 -8.70
N ALA A 160 -2.47 13.78 -9.42
CA ALA A 160 -2.95 12.52 -8.86
C ALA A 160 -2.69 11.36 -9.83
N THR A 161 -2.24 10.23 -9.30
CA THR A 161 -2.16 8.94 -10.00
C THR A 161 -3.02 7.94 -9.27
N ILE A 162 -3.90 7.25 -9.99
CA ILE A 162 -4.81 6.25 -9.44
C ILE A 162 -4.35 4.88 -9.93
N GLY A 163 -4.05 3.96 -9.01
CA GLY A 163 -3.87 2.54 -9.34
C GLY A 163 -5.19 1.95 -9.81
N THR A 164 -5.19 1.35 -10.99
CA THR A 164 -6.38 0.80 -11.62
C THR A 164 -6.19 -0.64 -12.05
N LYS A 165 -7.28 -1.40 -12.00
CA LYS A 165 -7.37 -2.78 -12.50
C LYS A 165 -8.44 -2.85 -13.57
N ARG A 166 -8.13 -3.54 -14.68
CA ARG A 166 -9.13 -3.83 -15.70
C ARG A 166 -10.09 -4.90 -15.22
N ARG A 167 -11.38 -4.65 -15.40
CA ARG A 167 -12.47 -5.61 -15.17
C ARG A 167 -13.22 -5.81 -16.46
N THR A 168 -13.57 -7.07 -16.71
CA THR A 168 -14.43 -7.50 -17.82
C THR A 168 -15.63 -8.19 -17.21
N GLU A 169 -16.83 -7.64 -17.43
CA GLU A 169 -18.08 -8.24 -16.93
C GLU A 169 -18.99 -8.60 -18.09
N PRO A 170 -19.43 -9.86 -18.18
CA PRO A 170 -20.37 -10.28 -19.21
C PRO A 170 -21.77 -9.73 -18.88
N VAL A 171 -22.37 -9.02 -19.82
CA VAL A 171 -23.79 -8.66 -19.76
C VAL A 171 -24.61 -9.85 -20.20
N GLN A 172 -25.59 -10.27 -19.38
CA GLN A 172 -26.36 -11.48 -19.65
C GLN A 172 -27.50 -11.27 -20.65
N PHE A 173 -27.68 -10.05 -21.17
CA PHE A 173 -28.75 -9.64 -22.06
C PHE A 173 -28.22 -8.95 -23.31
N GLY A 174 -29.05 -8.85 -24.36
CA GLY A 174 -28.79 -7.95 -25.45
C GLY A 174 -28.79 -6.50 -25.00
N VAL A 175 -27.73 -5.75 -25.35
CA VAL A 175 -27.59 -4.31 -25.04
C VAL A 175 -28.05 -3.52 -26.27
N ILE A 176 -28.97 -2.59 -26.04
CA ILE A 176 -29.56 -1.74 -27.10
C ILE A 176 -29.12 -0.29 -26.85
N GLU A 177 -28.62 0.33 -27.89
CA GLU A 177 -28.43 1.80 -27.92
C GLU A 177 -29.60 2.44 -28.66
N ALA A 178 -30.23 3.45 -28.08
CA ALA A 178 -31.34 4.16 -28.69
C ALA A 178 -31.12 5.66 -28.67
N GLY A 179 -31.48 6.32 -29.76
CA GLY A 179 -31.51 7.78 -29.88
C GLY A 179 -32.69 8.40 -29.14
N PRO A 180 -32.73 9.77 -29.03
CA PRO A 180 -33.76 10.50 -28.28
C PRO A 180 -35.22 10.22 -28.73
N ASN A 181 -35.40 9.77 -29.95
CA ASN A 181 -36.72 9.45 -30.57
C ASN A 181 -37.10 7.98 -30.44
N GLY A 182 -36.33 7.18 -29.66
CA GLY A 182 -36.56 5.75 -29.46
C GLY A 182 -36.07 4.87 -30.61
N GLN A 183 -35.45 5.43 -31.64
CA GLN A 183 -34.87 4.66 -32.74
C GLN A 183 -33.65 3.89 -32.24
N ILE A 184 -33.64 2.56 -32.46
CA ILE A 184 -32.49 1.72 -32.13
C ILE A 184 -31.36 2.03 -33.12
N THR A 185 -30.17 2.34 -32.55
CA THR A 185 -28.96 2.69 -33.29
C THR A 185 -27.91 1.59 -33.28
N ASP A 186 -27.91 0.73 -32.22
CA ASP A 186 -27.02 -0.41 -32.14
C ASP A 186 -27.66 -1.54 -31.30
N TYR A 187 -27.22 -2.78 -31.54
CA TYR A 187 -27.60 -3.97 -30.76
C TYR A 187 -26.40 -4.90 -30.62
N LYS A 188 -26.04 -5.21 -29.36
CA LYS A 188 -24.95 -6.13 -29.00
C LYS A 188 -25.49 -7.29 -28.19
N GLU A 189 -25.43 -8.51 -28.68
CA GLU A 189 -25.87 -9.70 -27.93
C GLU A 189 -24.82 -10.08 -26.88
N LYS A 190 -25.21 -10.06 -25.60
CA LYS A 190 -24.40 -10.47 -24.46
C LYS A 190 -22.95 -9.97 -24.52
N PRO A 191 -22.73 -8.66 -24.66
CA PRO A 191 -21.37 -8.12 -24.79
C PRO A 191 -20.62 -8.22 -23.47
N ASN A 192 -19.30 -8.21 -23.54
CA ASN A 192 -18.45 -7.94 -22.40
C ASN A 192 -18.28 -6.43 -22.23
N LEU A 193 -18.42 -5.95 -21.00
CA LEU A 193 -18.10 -4.58 -20.63
C LEU A 193 -16.72 -4.52 -20.00
N ASP A 194 -15.80 -3.83 -20.66
CA ASP A 194 -14.45 -3.58 -20.16
C ASP A 194 -14.37 -2.19 -19.54
N TYR A 195 -13.92 -2.11 -18.29
CA TYR A 195 -13.72 -0.85 -17.60
C TYR A 195 -12.59 -0.93 -16.57
N LEU A 196 -12.06 0.23 -16.18
CA LEU A 196 -11.04 0.35 -15.14
C LEU A 196 -11.71 0.66 -13.80
N VAL A 197 -11.33 -0.10 -12.76
CA VAL A 197 -11.73 0.18 -11.38
C VAL A 197 -10.56 0.71 -10.57
N SER A 198 -10.82 1.62 -9.63
CA SER A 198 -9.82 2.08 -8.68
C SER A 198 -9.47 0.96 -7.70
N MET A 199 -8.17 0.77 -7.49
CA MET A 199 -7.65 -0.25 -6.57
C MET A 199 -7.57 0.23 -5.11
N GLY A 200 -7.95 1.48 -4.79
CA GLY A 200 -7.71 2.04 -3.46
C GLY A 200 -6.23 2.36 -3.21
N ILE A 201 -5.46 2.59 -4.27
CA ILE A 201 -4.04 2.89 -4.27
C ILE A 201 -3.86 4.19 -5.06
N TYR A 202 -3.29 5.20 -4.43
CA TYR A 202 -3.17 6.54 -5.02
C TYR A 202 -1.77 7.11 -4.77
N VAL A 203 -1.29 7.93 -5.70
CA VAL A 203 -0.13 8.81 -5.46
C VAL A 203 -0.54 10.24 -5.73
N PHE A 204 -0.31 11.12 -4.78
CA PHE A 204 -0.69 12.52 -4.85
C PHE A 204 0.52 13.44 -4.77
N ALA A 205 0.58 14.44 -5.64
CA ALA A 205 1.53 15.53 -5.49
C ALA A 205 1.22 16.39 -4.24
N PRO A 206 2.19 17.09 -3.65
CA PRO A 206 1.98 17.95 -2.47
C PRO A 206 0.86 18.99 -2.64
N THR A 207 0.65 19.46 -3.86
CA THR A 207 -0.38 20.46 -4.21
C THR A 207 -1.81 19.94 -4.11
N VAL A 208 -2.02 18.62 -4.05
CA VAL A 208 -3.37 18.03 -3.94
C VAL A 208 -4.16 18.59 -2.75
N ARG A 209 -3.47 18.97 -1.67
CA ARG A 209 -4.10 19.51 -0.46
C ARG A 209 -4.90 20.80 -0.70
N GLU A 210 -4.55 21.56 -1.71
CA GLU A 210 -5.26 22.81 -2.08
C GLU A 210 -6.69 22.53 -2.57
N TYR A 211 -6.94 21.28 -2.98
CA TYR A 211 -8.23 20.82 -3.48
C TYR A 211 -9.07 20.11 -2.41
N ILE A 212 -8.54 19.87 -1.20
CA ILE A 212 -9.23 19.15 -0.13
C ILE A 212 -9.70 20.14 0.96
N PRO A 213 -11.01 20.22 1.25
CA PRO A 213 -11.52 21.07 2.31
C PRO A 213 -11.04 20.58 3.69
N ARG A 214 -10.68 21.51 4.58
CA ARG A 214 -10.10 21.17 5.88
C ARG A 214 -11.09 20.71 6.96
N SER A 215 -12.37 21.06 6.81
CA SER A 215 -13.35 20.99 7.91
C SER A 215 -14.60 20.18 7.58
N GLN A 216 -14.64 19.47 6.48
CA GLN A 216 -15.81 18.68 6.06
C GLN A 216 -15.37 17.32 5.54
N LYS A 217 -16.33 16.37 5.58
CA LYS A 217 -16.15 15.06 4.95
C LYS A 217 -15.89 15.24 3.46
N PHE A 218 -14.87 14.57 2.94
CA PHE A 218 -14.49 14.62 1.54
C PHE A 218 -13.89 13.29 1.10
N ASP A 219 -14.45 12.68 0.07
CA ASP A 219 -14.05 11.37 -0.41
C ASP A 219 -13.18 11.47 -1.67
N PHE A 220 -12.44 10.41 -2.02
CA PHE A 220 -11.59 10.40 -3.22
C PHE A 220 -12.35 10.64 -4.52
N PRO A 221 -13.56 10.10 -4.74
CA PRO A 221 -14.32 10.46 -5.95
C PRO A 221 -14.54 11.98 -6.09
N ASP A 222 -14.89 12.65 -4.98
CA ASP A 222 -15.09 14.11 -4.98
C ASP A 222 -13.79 14.85 -5.28
N LEU A 223 -12.66 14.37 -4.73
CA LEU A 223 -11.33 14.92 -5.01
C LEU A 223 -10.98 14.78 -6.49
N VAL A 224 -11.16 13.60 -7.07
CA VAL A 224 -10.87 13.34 -8.48
C VAL A 224 -11.72 14.26 -9.37
N GLN A 225 -13.03 14.35 -9.12
CA GLN A 225 -13.92 15.25 -9.87
C GLN A 225 -13.47 16.71 -9.77
N ARG A 226 -13.08 17.16 -8.58
CA ARG A 226 -12.58 18.52 -8.36
C ARG A 226 -11.27 18.78 -9.10
N LEU A 227 -10.34 17.83 -9.11
CA LEU A 227 -9.09 17.94 -9.86
C LEU A 227 -9.36 18.04 -11.36
N LEU A 228 -10.23 17.19 -11.90
CA LEU A 228 -10.63 17.22 -13.31
C LEU A 228 -11.30 18.55 -13.69
N ALA A 229 -12.24 19.03 -12.86
CA ALA A 229 -12.91 20.31 -13.08
C ALA A 229 -11.92 21.51 -13.07
N ASN A 230 -10.81 21.41 -12.34
CA ASN A 230 -9.74 22.39 -12.32
C ASN A 230 -8.61 22.08 -13.32
N GLN A 231 -8.86 21.22 -14.31
CA GLN A 231 -7.93 20.86 -15.38
C GLN A 231 -6.57 20.34 -14.86
N GLN A 232 -6.56 19.74 -13.67
CA GLN A 232 -5.36 19.15 -13.12
C GLN A 232 -5.06 17.80 -13.79
N ARG A 233 -3.77 17.47 -13.91
CA ARG A 233 -3.34 16.20 -14.51
C ARG A 233 -3.58 15.03 -13.57
N VAL A 234 -4.64 14.27 -13.84
CA VAL A 234 -4.96 12.98 -13.18
C VAL A 234 -4.71 11.86 -14.15
N VAL A 235 -3.98 10.83 -13.73
CA VAL A 235 -3.60 9.70 -14.60
C VAL A 235 -3.95 8.37 -13.95
N ALA A 236 -4.29 7.37 -14.77
CA ALA A 236 -4.50 5.98 -14.35
C ALA A 236 -3.20 5.19 -14.52
N TYR A 237 -2.83 4.40 -13.50
CA TYR A 237 -1.77 3.41 -13.57
C TYR A 237 -2.43 2.02 -13.59
N GLU A 238 -2.55 1.43 -14.76
CA GLU A 238 -3.13 0.09 -14.92
C GLU A 238 -2.14 -0.98 -14.45
N SER A 239 -2.62 -1.92 -13.62
CA SER A 239 -1.80 -2.98 -13.02
C SER A 239 -2.46 -4.33 -13.20
N GLU A 240 -1.65 -5.32 -13.60
CA GLU A 240 -2.03 -6.73 -13.68
C GLU A 240 -1.80 -7.49 -12.36
N ALA A 241 -1.26 -6.82 -11.31
CA ALA A 241 -1.03 -7.42 -10.02
C ALA A 241 -2.31 -8.05 -9.45
N TYR A 242 -2.15 -9.11 -8.65
CA TYR A 242 -3.25 -9.58 -7.83
C TYR A 242 -3.73 -8.43 -6.94
N TRP A 243 -5.04 -8.27 -6.84
CA TRP A 243 -5.65 -7.23 -6.05
C TRP A 243 -7.05 -7.62 -5.59
N MET A 244 -7.30 -7.40 -4.32
CA MET A 244 -8.59 -7.58 -3.68
C MET A 244 -8.82 -6.49 -2.63
N ASP A 245 -9.98 -5.85 -2.67
CA ASP A 245 -10.52 -5.04 -1.59
C ASP A 245 -11.37 -5.96 -0.71
N ILE A 246 -10.88 -6.27 0.49
CA ILE A 246 -11.58 -7.16 1.42
C ILE A 246 -12.74 -6.40 2.06
N GLY A 247 -13.82 -6.20 1.31
CA GLY A 247 -14.96 -5.37 1.68
C GLY A 247 -16.16 -6.12 2.22
N ARG A 248 -16.33 -7.39 1.86
CA ARG A 248 -17.50 -8.24 2.13
C ARG A 248 -17.07 -9.61 2.65
N PRO A 249 -17.97 -10.41 3.26
CA PRO A 249 -17.66 -11.77 3.71
C PRO A 249 -17.09 -12.67 2.60
N ASP A 250 -17.65 -12.58 1.38
CA ASP A 250 -17.18 -13.38 0.24
C ASP A 250 -15.75 -13.00 -0.17
N ASP A 251 -15.41 -11.69 -0.17
CA ASP A 251 -14.05 -11.22 -0.42
C ASP A 251 -13.09 -11.74 0.65
N TYR A 252 -13.54 -11.75 1.90
CA TYR A 252 -12.74 -12.23 3.02
C TYR A 252 -12.49 -13.74 2.94
N GLN A 253 -13.53 -14.52 2.60
CA GLN A 253 -13.37 -15.95 2.36
C GLN A 253 -12.38 -16.20 1.23
N GLN A 254 -12.57 -15.54 0.08
CA GLN A 254 -11.69 -15.68 -1.09
C GLN A 254 -10.24 -15.29 -0.77
N ALA A 255 -10.03 -14.23 0.02
CA ALA A 255 -8.70 -13.83 0.47
C ALA A 255 -8.00 -14.94 1.25
N ASN A 256 -8.72 -15.64 2.15
CA ASN A 256 -8.17 -16.76 2.92
C ASN A 256 -7.93 -18.00 2.07
N GLU A 257 -8.67 -18.22 0.99
CA GLU A 257 -8.44 -19.31 0.03
C GLU A 257 -7.24 -19.04 -0.89
N ASP A 258 -7.01 -17.79 -1.25
CA ASP A 258 -5.94 -17.40 -2.17
C ASP A 258 -4.60 -17.17 -1.47
N PHE A 259 -4.62 -16.68 -0.23
CA PHE A 259 -3.41 -16.33 0.51
C PHE A 259 -2.42 -17.49 0.62
N PRO A 260 -2.78 -18.73 1.02
CA PRO A 260 -1.84 -19.84 1.11
C PRO A 260 -1.18 -20.19 -0.22
N LYS A 261 -1.89 -19.99 -1.35
CA LYS A 261 -1.36 -20.26 -2.70
C LYS A 261 -0.28 -19.25 -3.11
N MET A 262 -0.30 -18.06 -2.51
CA MET A 262 0.51 -16.90 -2.89
C MET A 262 1.31 -16.32 -1.71
N GLU A 263 1.34 -16.97 -0.57
CA GLU A 263 1.97 -16.48 0.66
C GLU A 263 3.41 -16.02 0.42
N GLY A 264 4.21 -16.84 -0.26
CA GLY A 264 5.58 -16.49 -0.63
C GLY A 264 5.70 -15.22 -1.51
N ILE A 265 4.64 -14.84 -2.24
CA ILE A 265 4.61 -13.61 -3.03
C ILE A 265 4.21 -12.43 -2.13
N PHE A 266 3.19 -12.60 -1.30
CA PHE A 266 2.71 -11.56 -0.38
C PHE A 266 3.75 -11.21 0.68
N LEU A 267 4.35 -12.22 1.30
CA LEU A 267 5.28 -12.02 2.40
C LEU A 267 6.74 -11.93 1.94
N LYS A 268 7.10 -12.50 0.73
CA LYS A 268 8.49 -12.66 0.24
C LYS A 268 9.54 -12.30 1.30
N THR A 269 9.67 -13.13 2.31
CA THR A 269 10.77 -13.05 3.27
C THR A 269 12.02 -13.51 2.53
N ASN A 270 13.08 -12.70 2.54
CA ASN A 270 14.41 -13.27 2.30
C ASN A 270 14.65 -14.26 3.43
N VAL A 271 14.53 -15.56 3.14
CA VAL A 271 14.87 -16.65 4.06
C VAL A 271 16.39 -16.73 4.17
N GLU A 272 17.01 -15.73 4.82
CA GLU A 272 18.43 -15.74 5.19
C GLU A 272 18.71 -15.01 6.51
N SER A 273 17.82 -15.07 7.52
CA SER A 273 18.24 -14.72 8.89
C SER A 273 17.19 -15.07 9.95
N ALA A 274 16.75 -16.32 9.99
CA ALA A 274 16.01 -16.82 11.15
C ALA A 274 16.39 -18.26 11.51
N ALA A 275 17.69 -18.54 11.54
CA ALA A 275 18.24 -19.75 12.12
C ALA A 275 19.09 -19.36 13.34
N VAL A 276 18.46 -18.82 14.40
CA VAL A 276 19.03 -18.82 15.77
C VAL A 276 17.88 -18.77 16.76
N GLY A 277 17.66 -19.84 17.51
CA GLY A 277 17.07 -19.71 18.82
C GLY A 277 15.79 -20.48 19.13
N THR A 278 15.71 -21.78 18.73
CA THR A 278 14.88 -22.69 19.54
C THR A 278 15.81 -23.44 20.49
N ARG A 279 15.85 -23.02 21.74
CA ARG A 279 16.22 -23.88 22.87
C ARG A 279 15.41 -23.44 24.09
N ILE A 280 14.46 -24.31 24.44
CA ILE A 280 13.85 -24.65 25.74
C ILE A 280 13.39 -23.48 26.59
#